data_c1c363a5c01cb85c919a4674919cf0c4
#
_entry.id   c1c363a5c01cb85c919a4674919cf0c4
#
_cell.length_a   1.000
_cell.length_b   1.000
_cell.length_c   1.000
_cell.angle_alpha   90.00
_cell.angle_beta   90.00
_cell.angle_gamma   90.00
#
_symmetry.space_group_name_H-M   'P 1'
#
loop_
_entity.id
_entity.type
_entity.pdbx_description
1 polymer ?
#
loop_
_entity_poly.entity_id
_entity_poly.type
_entity_poly.pdbx_seq_one_letter_code
_entity_poly.pdbx_strand_id
1 'polypeptide(L)'
;MRVQLKMALVAIGLALVSGAQAQVKPAGKPATMVPRPATAQAPAAPAAPAAPAGEATAAAPTAQPEWISRCASDGRHGTLECALEQNVFLQKTGQLVAAVSIRVPADSHQPTLAVQVPLGLFLPAGVSLQVDDSKAVPLALQTCDAKGCYAASPVSAELLAALKSGKKLAVTFQNLSKENISVPLQLTNFAQAYQKIE
;
A
#
# COMPACT_ATOMS: atom_id res chain seq x y z
N MET A 1 55.54 -5.80 5.09
CA MET A 1 55.09 -7.20 4.93
C MET A 1 54.11 -7.27 3.77
N ARG A 2 54.51 -7.92 2.66
CA ARG A 2 53.72 -8.06 1.45
C ARG A 2 52.86 -9.32 1.56
N VAL A 3 51.52 -9.17 1.51
CA VAL A 3 50.59 -10.32 1.49
C VAL A 3 50.21 -10.55 0.03
N GLN A 4 50.58 -11.71 -0.49
CA GLN A 4 50.34 -12.19 -1.84
C GLN A 4 48.85 -12.55 -2.03
N LEU A 5 48.23 -11.95 -3.03
CA LEU A 5 46.85 -12.25 -3.48
C LEU A 5 46.90 -13.47 -4.44
N LYS A 6 46.39 -14.62 -4.00
CA LYS A 6 46.22 -15.80 -4.85
C LYS A 6 44.85 -15.71 -5.56
N MET A 7 44.86 -15.48 -6.87
CA MET A 7 43.74 -15.65 -7.79
C MET A 7 43.48 -17.15 -8.01
N ALA A 8 42.26 -17.62 -7.67
CA ALA A 8 41.76 -18.91 -8.09
C ALA A 8 40.75 -18.69 -9.24
N LEU A 9 41.15 -19.12 -10.43
CA LEU A 9 40.31 -19.21 -11.61
C LEU A 9 39.40 -20.44 -11.48
N VAL A 10 38.10 -20.24 -11.38
CA VAL A 10 37.08 -21.29 -11.50
C VAL A 10 36.46 -21.19 -12.91
N ALA A 11 36.79 -22.16 -13.76
CA ALA A 11 36.15 -22.35 -15.05
C ALA A 11 34.76 -22.99 -14.85
N ILE A 12 33.69 -22.27 -15.20
CA ILE A 12 32.33 -22.80 -15.22
C ILE A 12 31.96 -23.23 -16.64
N GLY A 13 31.79 -24.54 -16.83
CA GLY A 13 31.39 -25.17 -18.08
C GLY A 13 29.97 -24.77 -18.51
N LEU A 14 29.86 -24.43 -19.80
CA LEU A 14 28.62 -24.14 -20.50
C LEU A 14 27.92 -25.48 -20.86
N ALA A 15 26.80 -25.79 -20.21
CA ALA A 15 25.91 -26.89 -20.62
C ALA A 15 24.82 -26.32 -21.54
N LEU A 16 24.87 -26.67 -22.82
CA LEU A 16 23.83 -26.43 -23.82
C LEU A 16 22.66 -27.39 -23.57
N VAL A 17 21.52 -26.87 -23.13
CA VAL A 17 20.25 -27.62 -23.09
C VAL A 17 19.43 -27.22 -24.33
N SER A 18 19.34 -28.12 -25.30
CA SER A 18 18.45 -28.01 -26.47
C SER A 18 17.00 -28.27 -26.02
N GLY A 19 16.18 -27.22 -25.94
CA GLY A 19 14.74 -27.32 -25.70
C GLY A 19 13.98 -27.48 -27.01
N ALA A 20 13.26 -28.61 -27.18
CA ALA A 20 12.38 -28.93 -28.28
C ALA A 20 11.20 -27.94 -28.37
N GLN A 21 11.03 -27.28 -29.50
CA GLN A 21 9.86 -26.46 -29.83
C GLN A 21 8.72 -27.39 -30.30
N ALA A 22 7.64 -27.46 -29.51
CA ALA A 22 6.40 -28.07 -29.94
C ALA A 22 5.60 -27.07 -30.80
N GLN A 23 5.51 -27.33 -32.10
CA GLN A 23 4.67 -26.61 -33.03
C GLN A 23 3.20 -27.03 -32.83
N VAL A 24 2.36 -26.08 -32.41
CA VAL A 24 0.89 -26.24 -32.41
C VAL A 24 0.36 -25.85 -33.79
N LYS A 25 -0.19 -26.83 -34.49
CA LYS A 25 -0.83 -26.73 -35.80
C LYS A 25 -2.22 -26.10 -35.65
N PRO A 26 -2.59 -25.03 -36.36
CA PRO A 26 -3.97 -24.54 -36.39
C PRO A 26 -4.77 -25.26 -37.47
N ALA A 27 -5.75 -26.04 -37.09
CA ALA A 27 -6.80 -26.52 -37.98
C ALA A 27 -8.16 -26.14 -37.40
N GLY A 28 -8.77 -25.11 -37.95
CA GLY A 28 -10.14 -24.70 -37.66
C GLY A 28 -10.78 -24.15 -38.92
N LYS A 29 -11.73 -24.92 -39.53
CA LYS A 29 -12.51 -24.58 -40.73
C LYS A 29 -13.38 -23.34 -40.48
N PRO A 30 -13.68 -22.53 -41.52
CA PRO A 30 -14.60 -21.41 -41.41
C PRO A 30 -16.04 -21.91 -41.27
N ALA A 31 -16.73 -21.47 -40.23
CA ALA A 31 -18.15 -21.70 -40.04
C ALA A 31 -18.94 -20.68 -40.88
N THR A 32 -19.82 -21.23 -41.72
CA THR A 32 -20.76 -20.54 -42.61
C THR A 32 -21.69 -19.63 -41.80
N MET A 33 -21.72 -18.34 -42.16
CA MET A 33 -22.73 -17.38 -41.64
C MET A 33 -24.09 -17.72 -42.15
N VAL A 34 -25.03 -18.04 -41.27
CA VAL A 34 -26.48 -18.09 -41.54
C VAL A 34 -27.06 -16.70 -41.28
N PRO A 35 -27.80 -16.09 -42.23
CA PRO A 35 -28.44 -14.80 -41.97
C PRO A 35 -29.62 -14.97 -41.03
N ARG A 36 -29.64 -14.24 -39.93
CA ARG A 36 -30.75 -14.15 -38.98
C ARG A 36 -31.75 -13.09 -39.47
N PRO A 37 -33.05 -13.37 -39.49
CA PRO A 37 -34.06 -12.39 -39.89
C PRO A 37 -34.13 -11.21 -38.93
N ALA A 38 -34.32 -10.03 -39.49
CA ALA A 38 -34.56 -8.78 -38.78
C ALA A 38 -35.88 -8.87 -38.01
N THR A 39 -35.86 -8.80 -36.71
CA THR A 39 -37.03 -8.61 -35.85
C THR A 39 -37.22 -7.12 -35.55
N ALA A 40 -38.45 -6.69 -35.72
CA ALA A 40 -38.99 -5.35 -35.67
C ALA A 40 -38.58 -4.57 -34.39
N GLN A 41 -38.29 -3.28 -34.60
CA GLN A 41 -38.14 -2.27 -33.55
C GLN A 41 -39.44 -2.11 -32.78
N ALA A 42 -39.36 -2.34 -31.44
CA ALA A 42 -40.40 -1.89 -30.52
C ALA A 42 -40.21 -0.40 -30.21
N PRO A 43 -41.29 0.34 -29.96
CA PRO A 43 -41.24 1.78 -29.72
C PRO A 43 -40.49 2.10 -28.41
N ALA A 44 -39.66 3.15 -28.45
CA ALA A 44 -38.95 3.68 -27.31
C ALA A 44 -39.91 4.14 -26.21
N ALA A 45 -39.77 3.59 -25.01
CA ALA A 45 -40.36 4.12 -23.79
C ALA A 45 -39.68 5.42 -23.37
N PRO A 46 -40.38 6.38 -22.75
CA PRO A 46 -39.81 7.65 -22.32
C PRO A 46 -38.75 7.43 -21.25
N ALA A 47 -37.61 8.10 -21.41
CA ALA A 47 -36.53 8.11 -20.44
C ALA A 47 -37.03 8.63 -19.08
N ALA A 48 -36.92 7.82 -18.05
CA ALA A 48 -37.07 8.25 -16.68
C ALA A 48 -35.89 9.18 -16.29
N PRO A 49 -36.11 10.20 -15.44
CA PRO A 49 -35.04 11.09 -15.00
C PRO A 49 -33.95 10.33 -14.28
N ALA A 50 -32.70 10.55 -14.67
CA ALA A 50 -31.52 10.02 -13.98
C ALA A 50 -31.55 10.49 -12.53
N ALA A 51 -31.63 9.56 -11.58
CA ALA A 51 -31.39 9.83 -10.18
C ALA A 51 -29.93 10.28 -10.02
N PRO A 52 -29.65 11.25 -9.15
CA PRO A 52 -28.27 11.68 -8.88
C PRO A 52 -27.46 10.48 -8.38
N ALA A 53 -26.29 10.30 -8.98
CA ALA A 53 -25.30 9.31 -8.53
C ALA A 53 -25.03 9.55 -7.04
N GLY A 54 -25.54 8.66 -6.19
CA GLY A 54 -25.26 8.68 -4.79
C GLY A 54 -23.74 8.52 -4.60
N GLU A 55 -23.13 9.52 -3.98
CA GLU A 55 -21.80 9.37 -3.39
C GLU A 55 -21.81 8.09 -2.57
N ALA A 56 -20.94 7.16 -2.94
CA ALA A 56 -20.68 5.98 -2.13
C ALA A 56 -20.09 6.47 -0.81
N THR A 57 -20.95 6.71 0.16
CA THR A 57 -20.58 7.02 1.54
C THR A 57 -19.83 5.80 2.05
N ALA A 58 -18.50 5.88 2.04
CA ALA A 58 -17.66 4.91 2.70
C ALA A 58 -18.16 4.85 4.16
N ALA A 59 -18.63 3.67 4.57
CA ALA A 59 -19.10 3.45 5.93
C ALA A 59 -18.03 3.93 6.91
N ALA A 60 -18.37 4.93 7.73
CA ALA A 60 -17.47 5.51 8.69
C ALA A 60 -16.93 4.40 9.62
N PRO A 61 -15.62 4.30 9.82
CA PRO A 61 -15.04 3.33 10.75
C PRO A 61 -15.46 3.73 12.16
N THR A 62 -16.21 2.85 12.83
CA THR A 62 -16.53 2.97 14.25
C THR A 62 -15.29 2.64 15.08
N ALA A 63 -15.00 3.46 16.10
CA ALA A 63 -13.91 3.32 17.06
C ALA A 63 -12.54 3.06 16.39
N GLN A 64 -11.85 4.13 16.04
CA GLN A 64 -10.47 4.05 15.55
C GLN A 64 -9.57 3.57 16.69
N PRO A 65 -8.72 2.56 16.46
CA PRO A 65 -7.77 2.14 17.48
C PRO A 65 -6.82 3.30 17.82
N GLU A 66 -6.41 3.35 19.09
CA GLU A 66 -5.42 4.32 19.55
C GLU A 66 -4.03 3.97 19.02
N TRP A 67 -3.13 4.96 19.04
CA TRP A 67 -1.71 4.72 18.79
C TRP A 67 -1.12 3.89 19.92
N ILE A 68 -0.50 2.77 19.57
CA ILE A 68 0.07 1.82 20.52
C ILE A 68 1.58 1.81 20.34
N SER A 69 2.32 2.01 21.43
CA SER A 69 3.77 1.83 21.44
C SER A 69 4.13 0.36 21.63
N ARG A 70 5.00 -0.17 20.78
CA ARG A 70 5.56 -1.51 20.86
C ARG A 70 7.08 -1.42 20.85
N CYS A 71 7.72 -2.08 21.79
CA CYS A 71 9.18 -2.16 21.83
C CYS A 71 9.60 -3.62 21.67
N ALA A 72 10.60 -3.85 20.86
CA ALA A 72 11.20 -5.15 20.63
C ALA A 72 12.73 -5.04 20.64
N SER A 73 13.44 -6.10 21.00
CA SER A 73 14.89 -6.20 20.88
C SER A 73 15.27 -7.47 20.12
N ASP A 74 16.32 -7.39 19.33
CA ASP A 74 16.86 -8.51 18.58
C ASP A 74 17.70 -9.45 19.49
N GLY A 75 17.07 -9.96 20.55
CA GLY A 75 17.68 -10.88 21.50
C GLY A 75 18.09 -10.23 22.82
N ARG A 76 18.77 -11.02 23.70
CA ARG A 76 19.07 -10.62 25.09
C ARG A 76 20.03 -9.42 25.23
N HIS A 77 20.78 -9.12 24.19
CA HIS A 77 21.78 -8.04 24.15
C HIS A 77 21.54 -7.06 23.00
N GLY A 78 20.42 -7.21 22.28
CA GLY A 78 20.05 -6.30 21.20
C GLY A 78 19.55 -4.95 21.72
N THR A 79 19.73 -3.92 20.91
CA THR A 79 19.18 -2.59 21.18
C THR A 79 17.65 -2.67 21.20
N LEU A 80 17.03 -2.04 22.19
CA LEU A 80 15.56 -1.95 22.24
C LEU A 80 15.10 -0.94 21.19
N GLU A 81 14.35 -1.43 20.19
CA GLU A 81 13.71 -0.58 19.21
C GLU A 81 12.22 -0.44 19.51
N CYS A 82 11.77 0.79 19.59
CA CYS A 82 10.36 1.09 19.84
C CYS A 82 9.69 1.65 18.59
N ALA A 83 8.47 1.20 18.34
CA ALA A 83 7.61 1.70 17.28
C ALA A 83 6.27 2.15 17.83
N LEU A 84 5.72 3.19 17.26
CA LEU A 84 4.36 3.64 17.47
C LEU A 84 3.52 3.19 16.28
N GLU A 85 2.42 2.48 16.52
CA GLU A 85 1.62 1.86 15.48
C GLU A 85 0.13 2.17 15.63
N GLN A 86 -0.54 2.39 14.49
CA GLN A 86 -2.00 2.40 14.39
C GLN A 86 -2.42 1.61 13.14
N ASN A 87 -3.38 0.69 13.33
CA ASN A 87 -3.88 -0.20 12.27
C ASN A 87 -5.38 0.04 12.07
N VAL A 88 -5.81 0.16 10.84
CA VAL A 88 -7.22 0.32 10.47
C VAL A 88 -7.69 -0.91 9.71
N PHE A 89 -8.76 -1.53 10.19
CA PHE A 89 -9.34 -2.74 9.61
C PHE A 89 -10.77 -2.49 9.14
N LEU A 90 -11.17 -3.18 8.05
CA LEU A 90 -12.58 -3.27 7.67
C LEU A 90 -13.33 -4.12 8.69
N GLN A 91 -14.38 -3.58 9.30
CA GLN A 91 -15.13 -4.29 10.33
C GLN A 91 -15.81 -5.55 9.85
N LYS A 92 -16.29 -5.57 8.59
CA LYS A 92 -17.03 -6.71 8.03
C LYS A 92 -16.13 -7.92 7.75
N THR A 93 -14.88 -7.70 7.35
CA THR A 93 -13.96 -8.75 6.86
C THR A 93 -12.73 -8.93 7.74
N GLY A 94 -12.44 -7.98 8.64
CA GLY A 94 -11.18 -7.96 9.40
C GLY A 94 -9.94 -7.68 8.54
N GLN A 95 -10.12 -7.27 7.29
CA GLN A 95 -9.01 -6.98 6.38
C GLN A 95 -8.34 -5.66 6.76
N LEU A 96 -6.99 -5.65 6.78
CA LEU A 96 -6.22 -4.43 6.96
C LEU A 96 -6.42 -3.49 5.78
N VAL A 97 -6.79 -2.24 6.05
CA VAL A 97 -6.97 -1.17 5.05
C VAL A 97 -5.79 -0.23 5.04
N ALA A 98 -5.26 0.10 6.22
CA ALA A 98 -4.05 0.89 6.36
C ALA A 98 -3.40 0.58 7.70
N ALA A 99 -2.08 0.56 7.72
CA ALA A 99 -1.29 0.60 8.94
C ALA A 99 -0.24 1.69 8.81
N VAL A 100 -0.08 2.46 9.86
CA VAL A 100 0.97 3.48 9.95
C VAL A 100 1.82 3.17 11.16
N SER A 101 3.13 3.13 10.98
CA SER A 101 4.09 2.96 12.07
C SER A 101 5.17 4.04 12.03
N ILE A 102 5.59 4.49 13.20
CA ILE A 102 6.71 5.42 13.35
C ILE A 102 7.71 4.77 14.27
N ARG A 103 8.96 4.67 13.81
CA ARG A 103 10.09 4.14 14.58
C ARG A 103 11.11 5.24 14.80
N VAL A 104 11.69 5.23 15.98
CA VAL A 104 12.84 6.07 16.32
C VAL A 104 14.03 5.15 16.59
N PRO A 105 14.93 4.94 15.60
CA PRO A 105 16.12 4.13 15.79
C PRO A 105 17.03 4.75 16.87
N ALA A 106 17.58 3.92 17.76
CA ALA A 106 18.39 4.37 18.89
C ALA A 106 19.74 5.00 18.48
N ASP A 107 20.24 4.66 17.31
CA ASP A 107 21.51 5.13 16.75
C ASP A 107 21.42 6.52 16.13
N SER A 108 20.35 6.78 15.36
CA SER A 108 20.18 8.00 14.58
C SER A 108 19.22 9.01 15.21
N HIS A 109 18.34 8.57 16.09
CA HIS A 109 17.21 9.36 16.64
C HIS A 109 16.35 10.05 15.56
N GLN A 110 16.46 9.58 14.29
CA GLN A 110 15.69 10.11 13.18
C GLN A 110 14.41 9.30 13.02
N PRO A 111 13.25 9.89 13.30
CA PRO A 111 11.98 9.15 13.17
C PRO A 111 11.75 8.77 11.70
N THR A 112 11.41 7.52 11.48
CA THR A 112 11.03 6.98 10.18
C THR A 112 9.58 6.51 10.24
N LEU A 113 8.78 6.99 9.29
CA LEU A 113 7.40 6.57 9.10
C LEU A 113 7.33 5.49 8.05
N ALA A 114 6.59 4.43 8.32
CA ALA A 114 6.23 3.41 7.34
C ALA A 114 4.70 3.29 7.26
N VAL A 115 4.22 3.14 6.03
CA VAL A 115 2.80 2.95 5.73
C VAL A 115 2.64 1.63 5.01
N GLN A 116 1.71 0.80 5.49
CA GLN A 116 1.26 -0.41 4.81
C GLN A 116 -0.15 -0.19 4.30
N VAL A 117 -0.38 -0.55 3.04
CA VAL A 117 -1.67 -0.49 2.36
C VAL A 117 -1.99 -1.84 1.71
N PRO A 118 -3.25 -2.17 1.40
CA PRO A 118 -3.60 -3.47 0.85
C PRO A 118 -3.00 -3.71 -0.54
N LEU A 119 -3.12 -4.93 -1.02
CA LEU A 119 -2.81 -5.29 -2.41
C LEU A 119 -3.92 -4.81 -3.35
N GLY A 120 -3.64 -4.79 -4.67
CA GLY A 120 -4.62 -4.39 -5.67
C GLY A 120 -4.72 -2.87 -5.85
N LEU A 121 -3.62 -2.16 -5.68
CA LEU A 121 -3.52 -0.71 -5.84
C LEU A 121 -2.88 -0.31 -7.17
N PHE A 122 -3.14 0.92 -7.60
CA PHE A 122 -2.41 1.55 -8.69
C PHE A 122 -1.06 2.08 -8.17
N LEU A 123 -0.03 1.25 -8.22
CA LEU A 123 1.29 1.51 -7.60
C LEU A 123 1.95 2.84 -8.02
N PRO A 124 1.86 3.29 -9.31
CA PRO A 124 2.49 4.55 -9.71
C PRO A 124 1.96 5.79 -9.00
N ALA A 125 0.73 5.75 -8.47
CA ALA A 125 0.18 6.86 -7.68
C ALA A 125 0.81 6.99 -6.30
N GLY A 126 1.41 5.91 -5.77
CA GLY A 126 1.94 5.89 -4.42
C GLY A 126 0.86 6.03 -3.34
N VAL A 127 1.28 6.53 -2.19
CA VAL A 127 0.44 6.87 -1.04
C VAL A 127 0.63 8.35 -0.72
N SER A 128 -0.41 9.02 -0.27
CA SER A 128 -0.35 10.41 0.18
C SER A 128 -0.78 10.49 1.65
N LEU A 129 0.00 11.21 2.44
CA LEU A 129 -0.29 11.51 3.84
C LEU A 129 -0.71 12.96 4.00
N GLN A 130 -1.80 13.20 4.71
CA GLN A 130 -2.28 14.56 4.99
C GLN A 130 -2.77 14.64 6.44
N VAL A 131 -2.22 15.58 7.20
CA VAL A 131 -2.67 15.87 8.56
C VAL A 131 -3.66 17.03 8.50
N ASP A 132 -4.89 16.80 8.92
CA ASP A 132 -5.99 17.78 8.84
C ASP A 132 -6.06 18.45 7.45
N ASP A 133 -5.97 19.77 7.38
CA ASP A 133 -5.97 20.55 6.13
C ASP A 133 -4.56 20.95 5.66
N SER A 134 -3.49 20.31 6.18
CA SER A 134 -2.13 20.59 5.77
C SER A 134 -1.84 20.08 4.36
N LYS A 135 -0.68 20.49 3.82
CA LYS A 135 -0.23 19.98 2.52
C LYS A 135 -0.01 18.48 2.56
N ALA A 136 -0.56 17.78 1.58
CA ALA A 136 -0.35 16.35 1.41
C ALA A 136 1.12 16.02 1.10
N VAL A 137 1.66 15.01 1.76
CA VAL A 137 3.03 14.50 1.57
C VAL A 137 2.94 13.21 0.77
N PRO A 138 3.42 13.19 -0.49
CA PRO A 138 3.41 11.98 -1.32
C PRO A 138 4.55 11.03 -0.90
N LEU A 139 4.26 9.73 -0.88
CA LEU A 139 5.20 8.65 -0.61
C LEU A 139 5.13 7.63 -1.75
N ALA A 140 6.28 7.28 -2.32
CA ALA A 140 6.36 6.20 -3.29
C ALA A 140 6.24 4.84 -2.59
N LEU A 141 5.46 3.93 -3.18
CA LEU A 141 5.45 2.53 -2.76
C LEU A 141 6.77 1.87 -3.16
N GLN A 142 7.46 1.26 -2.20
CA GLN A 142 8.81 0.72 -2.38
C GLN A 142 8.80 -0.79 -2.64
N THR A 143 7.91 -1.51 -1.99
CA THR A 143 7.80 -2.97 -2.10
C THR A 143 6.39 -3.44 -1.79
N CYS A 144 6.05 -4.64 -2.26
CA CYS A 144 4.83 -5.35 -1.88
C CYS A 144 5.15 -6.80 -1.56
N ASP A 145 4.45 -7.37 -0.60
CA ASP A 145 4.50 -8.79 -0.24
C ASP A 145 3.08 -9.38 -0.13
N ALA A 146 2.93 -10.58 0.41
CA ALA A 146 1.63 -11.23 0.59
C ALA A 146 0.69 -10.51 1.58
N LYS A 147 1.22 -9.57 2.39
CA LYS A 147 0.45 -8.83 3.40
C LYS A 147 0.01 -7.45 2.92
N GLY A 148 0.65 -6.90 1.87
CA GLY A 148 0.34 -5.57 1.35
C GLY A 148 1.50 -4.89 0.66
N CYS A 149 1.33 -3.60 0.38
CA CYS A 149 2.36 -2.73 -0.21
C CYS A 149 2.83 -1.72 0.84
N TYR A 150 4.10 -1.37 0.76
CA TYR A 150 4.78 -0.56 1.78
C TYR A 150 5.44 0.67 1.18
N ALA A 151 5.27 1.78 1.87
CA ALA A 151 6.02 3.01 1.66
C ALA A 151 6.71 3.41 2.95
N ALA A 152 7.94 3.91 2.88
CA ALA A 152 8.65 4.44 4.04
C ALA A 152 9.35 5.74 3.70
N SER A 153 9.46 6.64 4.68
CA SER A 153 10.13 7.92 4.55
C SER A 153 10.61 8.42 5.91
N PRO A 154 11.73 9.12 5.98
CA PRO A 154 12.07 9.92 7.15
C PRO A 154 10.97 10.92 7.46
N VAL A 155 10.68 11.13 8.73
CA VAL A 155 9.69 12.12 9.18
C VAL A 155 10.37 13.47 9.31
N SER A 156 9.92 14.46 8.53
CA SER A 156 10.42 15.83 8.69
C SER A 156 9.94 16.44 10.00
N ALA A 157 10.67 17.43 10.52
CA ALA A 157 10.27 18.14 11.73
C ALA A 157 8.88 18.79 11.60
N GLU A 158 8.54 19.28 10.40
CA GLU A 158 7.22 19.86 10.10
C GLU A 158 6.11 18.80 10.18
N LEU A 159 6.33 17.63 9.55
CA LEU A 159 5.36 16.54 9.59
C LEU A 159 5.18 16.02 11.02
N LEU A 160 6.27 15.90 11.77
CA LEU A 160 6.22 15.47 13.18
C LEU A 160 5.44 16.45 14.04
N ALA A 161 5.68 17.74 13.87
CA ALA A 161 4.93 18.80 14.58
C ALA A 161 3.43 18.73 14.23
N ALA A 162 3.10 18.55 12.95
CA ALA A 162 1.72 18.40 12.51
C ALA A 162 1.06 17.14 13.12
N LEU A 163 1.76 16.00 13.15
CA LEU A 163 1.25 14.77 13.77
C LEU A 163 1.03 14.92 15.29
N LYS A 164 1.92 15.64 16.00
CA LYS A 164 1.79 15.88 17.45
C LYS A 164 0.64 16.83 17.81
N SER A 165 0.30 17.79 16.94
CA SER A 165 -0.73 18.80 17.19
C SER A 165 -2.05 18.57 16.43
N GLY A 166 -2.04 17.75 15.39
CA GLY A 166 -3.18 17.47 14.54
C GLY A 166 -4.23 16.57 15.20
N LYS A 167 -5.38 16.48 14.55
CA LYS A 167 -6.53 15.67 15.00
C LYS A 167 -6.67 14.40 14.17
N LYS A 168 -6.37 14.46 12.87
CA LYS A 168 -6.60 13.40 11.92
C LYS A 168 -5.45 13.31 10.91
N LEU A 169 -4.99 12.09 10.65
CA LEU A 169 -4.10 11.75 9.56
C LEU A 169 -4.90 11.03 8.48
N ALA A 170 -4.97 11.55 7.27
CA ALA A 170 -5.55 10.87 6.13
C ALA A 170 -4.47 10.16 5.33
N VAL A 171 -4.62 8.85 5.14
CA VAL A 171 -3.80 8.02 4.24
C VAL A 171 -4.59 7.79 2.97
N THR A 172 -4.15 8.35 1.85
CA THR A 172 -4.86 8.28 0.57
C THR A 172 -4.03 7.50 -0.45
N PHE A 173 -4.66 6.57 -1.16
CA PHE A 173 -4.07 5.77 -2.22
C PHE A 173 -5.11 5.51 -3.32
N GLN A 174 -4.70 5.01 -4.49
CA GLN A 174 -5.58 4.70 -5.60
C GLN A 174 -5.77 3.19 -5.77
N ASN A 175 -7.02 2.77 -6.04
CA ASN A 175 -7.31 1.41 -6.46
C ASN A 175 -6.93 1.20 -7.96
N LEU A 176 -7.12 -0.01 -8.49
CA LEU A 176 -6.84 -0.32 -9.91
C LEU A 176 -7.70 0.50 -10.88
N SER A 177 -8.88 0.96 -10.48
CA SER A 177 -9.74 1.86 -11.25
C SER A 177 -9.29 3.34 -11.18
N LYS A 178 -8.16 3.63 -10.49
CA LYS A 178 -7.63 4.99 -10.23
C LYS A 178 -8.56 5.86 -9.37
N GLU A 179 -9.46 5.26 -8.62
CA GLU A 179 -10.29 5.97 -7.65
C GLU A 179 -9.49 6.18 -6.36
N ASN A 180 -9.60 7.38 -5.78
CA ASN A 180 -8.96 7.72 -4.52
C ASN A 180 -9.70 7.07 -3.34
N ILE A 181 -8.97 6.33 -2.54
CA ILE A 181 -9.42 5.78 -1.27
C ILE A 181 -8.69 6.51 -0.17
N SER A 182 -9.42 7.18 0.72
CA SER A 182 -8.86 7.91 1.86
C SER A 182 -9.24 7.23 3.17
N VAL A 183 -8.25 6.86 3.95
CA VAL A 183 -8.41 6.19 5.25
C VAL A 183 -8.00 7.16 6.35
N PRO A 184 -8.96 7.63 7.17
CA PRO A 184 -8.66 8.52 8.27
C PRO A 184 -8.14 7.74 9.49
N LEU A 185 -7.07 8.21 10.11
CA LEU A 185 -6.52 7.77 11.38
C LEU A 185 -6.64 8.92 12.39
N GLN A 186 -7.03 8.60 13.63
CA GLN A 186 -7.13 9.61 14.70
C GLN A 186 -5.76 9.86 15.34
N LEU A 187 -5.46 11.13 15.63
CA LEU A 187 -4.20 11.52 16.28
C LEU A 187 -4.37 11.87 17.77
N THR A 188 -5.52 11.53 18.35
CA THR A 188 -5.94 11.97 19.70
C THR A 188 -4.90 11.68 20.80
N ASN A 189 -4.25 10.51 20.78
CA ASN A 189 -3.24 10.12 21.76
C ASN A 189 -1.82 10.04 21.18
N PHE A 190 -1.63 10.52 19.93
CA PHE A 190 -0.36 10.41 19.21
C PHE A 190 0.81 11.03 19.97
N ALA A 191 0.66 12.29 20.40
CA ALA A 191 1.75 13.02 21.10
C ALA A 191 2.20 12.31 22.37
N GLN A 192 1.25 11.81 23.19
CA GLN A 192 1.56 11.08 24.42
C GLN A 192 2.22 9.73 24.14
N ALA A 193 1.76 9.03 23.11
CA ALA A 193 2.32 7.75 22.73
C ALA A 193 3.72 7.90 22.11
N TYR A 194 3.96 8.97 21.34
CA TYR A 194 5.26 9.29 20.75
C TYR A 194 6.33 9.56 21.82
N GLN A 195 5.99 10.28 22.89
CA GLN A 195 6.90 10.53 24.02
C GLN A 195 7.46 9.26 24.68
N LYS A 196 6.79 8.11 24.49
CA LYS A 196 7.24 6.83 25.06
C LYS A 196 8.32 6.14 24.21
N ILE A 197 8.51 6.59 22.96
CA ILE A 197 9.46 5.99 22.01
C ILE A 197 10.55 6.97 21.56
N GLU A 198 10.47 8.24 21.98
CA GLU A 198 11.41 9.31 21.70
C GLU A 198 12.72 9.18 22.49
#